data_251d2e13a1b78059c1f07abda23c8415
#
_entry.id   251d2e13a1b78059c1f07abda23c8415
#
_cell.length_a   1.000
_cell.length_b   1.000
_cell.length_c   1.000
_cell.angle_alpha   90.00
_cell.angle_beta   90.00
_cell.angle_gamma   90.00
#
_symmetry.space_group_name_H-M   'P 1'
#
loop_
_entity.id
_entity.type
_entity.pdbx_description
1 polymer ?
#
loop_
_entity_poly.entity_id
_entity_poly.type
_entity_poly.pdbx_seq_one_letter_code
_entity_poly.pdbx_strand_id
1 'polypeptide(L)'
;FMSSREQILDAIRQSLGRPELSTDAKRALNQQITSHPANLVPARAKGERAQLIKQFQNMAQAAACTVETVSNLVAVPAAVSQFLRANNLPTRITLAPDEWLSGLDWNSNNLLKTKIGSADIADMVSVTPAFAGVAETGTLVASSGSAHPTTLNFVPDYHVVVLRHTQIVGSYEEVWARLRKANKQGRGFTVP
;
A
#
# COMPACT_ATOMS: atom_id res chain seq x y z
N PHE A 1 -29.83 29.82 -9.79
CA PHE A 1 -28.50 30.23 -9.29
C PHE A 1 -27.54 29.08 -9.58
N MET A 2 -26.44 29.36 -10.31
CA MET A 2 -25.35 28.42 -10.49
C MET A 2 -24.66 28.17 -9.15
N SER A 3 -24.33 26.91 -8.87
CA SER A 3 -23.55 26.59 -7.66
C SER A 3 -22.11 27.11 -7.79
N SER A 4 -21.45 27.37 -6.66
CA SER A 4 -20.02 27.78 -6.66
C SER A 4 -19.13 26.81 -7.42
N ARG A 5 -19.47 25.51 -7.37
CA ARG A 5 -18.78 24.47 -8.15
C ARG A 5 -18.92 24.68 -9.65
N GLU A 6 -20.12 24.99 -10.13
CA GLU A 6 -20.37 25.26 -11.56
C GLU A 6 -19.64 26.51 -12.03
N GLN A 7 -19.65 27.59 -11.24
CA GLN A 7 -18.90 28.81 -11.56
C GLN A 7 -17.40 28.57 -11.69
N ILE A 8 -16.79 27.78 -10.79
CA ILE A 8 -15.37 27.43 -10.85
C ILE A 8 -15.07 26.59 -12.09
N LEU A 9 -15.89 25.55 -12.36
CA LEU A 9 -15.67 24.70 -13.51
C LEU A 9 -15.84 25.44 -14.83
N ASP A 10 -16.77 26.39 -14.91
CA ASP A 10 -16.97 27.20 -16.12
C ASP A 10 -15.83 28.20 -16.33
N ALA A 11 -15.32 28.81 -15.27
CA ALA A 11 -14.13 29.64 -15.35
C ALA A 11 -12.90 28.86 -15.86
N ILE A 12 -12.72 27.62 -15.39
CA ILE A 12 -11.66 26.73 -15.86
C ILE A 12 -11.85 26.38 -17.35
N ARG A 13 -13.07 26.04 -17.77
CA ARG A 13 -13.38 25.75 -19.18
C ARG A 13 -13.07 26.92 -20.08
N GLN A 14 -13.47 28.13 -19.68
CA GLN A 14 -13.21 29.35 -20.41
C GLN A 14 -11.71 29.63 -20.55
N SER A 15 -10.97 29.51 -19.45
CA SER A 15 -9.50 29.69 -19.45
C SER A 15 -8.77 28.69 -20.33
N LEU A 16 -9.27 27.46 -20.43
CA LEU A 16 -8.71 26.42 -21.27
C LEU A 16 -9.20 26.45 -22.73
N GLY A 17 -10.11 27.37 -23.08
CA GLY A 17 -10.73 27.43 -24.41
C GLY A 17 -11.50 26.15 -24.79
N ARG A 18 -11.99 25.39 -23.81
CA ARG A 18 -12.69 24.10 -24.04
C ARG A 18 -14.19 24.30 -24.09
N PRO A 19 -14.84 23.96 -25.21
CA PRO A 19 -16.29 24.01 -25.31
C PRO A 19 -16.96 22.97 -24.40
N GLU A 20 -18.25 23.09 -24.21
CA GLU A 20 -19.03 22.03 -23.55
C GLU A 20 -18.91 20.71 -24.31
N LEU A 21 -18.72 19.62 -23.55
CA LEU A 21 -18.65 18.28 -24.13
C LEU A 21 -20.00 17.90 -24.76
N SER A 22 -19.96 17.32 -25.95
CA SER A 22 -21.16 16.70 -26.55
C SER A 22 -21.71 15.58 -25.66
N THR A 23 -22.98 15.27 -25.82
CA THR A 23 -23.63 14.19 -25.07
C THR A 23 -22.93 12.85 -25.27
N ASP A 24 -22.45 12.58 -26.49
CA ASP A 24 -21.76 11.33 -26.80
C ASP A 24 -20.36 11.28 -26.16
N ALA A 25 -19.65 12.40 -26.16
CA ALA A 25 -18.35 12.49 -25.42
C ALA A 25 -18.55 12.30 -23.92
N LYS A 26 -19.58 12.93 -23.33
CA LYS A 26 -19.93 12.72 -21.91
C LYS A 26 -20.24 11.24 -21.62
N ARG A 27 -21.00 10.58 -22.50
CA ARG A 27 -21.37 9.17 -22.40
C ARG A 27 -20.12 8.29 -22.48
N ALA A 28 -19.23 8.51 -23.43
CA ALA A 28 -18.00 7.76 -23.62
C ALA A 28 -17.08 7.87 -22.39
N LEU A 29 -16.89 9.08 -21.85
CA LEU A 29 -16.11 9.30 -20.64
C LEU A 29 -16.71 8.62 -19.41
N ASN A 30 -18.02 8.71 -19.22
CA ASN A 30 -18.71 8.02 -18.14
C ASN A 30 -18.58 6.49 -18.26
N GLN A 31 -18.68 5.96 -19.48
CA GLN A 31 -18.45 4.54 -19.71
C GLN A 31 -17.01 4.14 -19.36
N GLN A 32 -16.03 4.95 -19.70
CA GLN A 32 -14.63 4.71 -19.36
C GLN A 32 -14.40 4.69 -17.84
N ILE A 33 -15.03 5.64 -17.11
CA ILE A 33 -14.99 5.70 -15.64
C ILE A 33 -15.66 4.46 -15.01
N THR A 34 -16.80 4.02 -15.55
CA THR A 34 -17.57 2.91 -14.95
C THR A 34 -17.06 1.53 -15.32
N SER A 35 -16.54 1.35 -16.53
CA SER A 35 -16.04 0.06 -17.02
C SER A 35 -14.62 -0.27 -16.52
N HIS A 36 -13.86 0.74 -16.08
CA HIS A 36 -12.47 0.61 -15.65
C HIS A 36 -11.64 -0.24 -16.61
N PRO A 37 -11.54 0.12 -17.90
CA PRO A 37 -10.78 -0.69 -18.85
C PRO A 37 -9.34 -0.84 -18.37
N ALA A 38 -8.81 -2.07 -18.44
CA ALA A 38 -7.43 -2.32 -18.10
C ALA A 38 -6.51 -1.58 -19.09
N ASN A 39 -5.45 -0.97 -18.57
CA ASN A 39 -4.42 -0.37 -19.38
C ASN A 39 -3.42 -1.45 -19.84
N LEU A 40 -2.45 -1.05 -20.68
CA LEU A 40 -1.39 -1.93 -21.14
C LEU A 40 -0.62 -2.50 -19.93
N VAL A 41 -0.56 -3.84 -19.85
CA VAL A 41 0.27 -4.55 -18.88
C VAL A 41 1.59 -4.92 -19.54
N PRO A 42 2.73 -4.37 -19.09
CA PRO A 42 4.04 -4.69 -19.65
C PRO A 42 4.38 -6.18 -19.55
N ALA A 43 5.16 -6.68 -20.50
CA ALA A 43 5.56 -8.09 -20.50
C ALA A 43 6.31 -8.50 -19.22
N ARG A 44 7.12 -7.59 -18.67
CA ARG A 44 7.86 -7.81 -17.41
C ARG A 44 6.95 -7.99 -16.18
N ALA A 45 5.69 -7.57 -16.24
CA ALA A 45 4.71 -7.78 -15.18
C ALA A 45 4.02 -9.15 -15.25
N LYS A 46 4.35 -9.96 -16.25
CA LYS A 46 3.80 -11.30 -16.45
C LYS A 46 4.84 -12.35 -16.08
N GLY A 47 4.44 -13.39 -15.38
CA GLY A 47 5.35 -14.47 -15.01
C GLY A 47 4.73 -15.43 -14.01
N GLU A 48 5.40 -16.53 -13.80
CA GLU A 48 5.05 -17.49 -12.77
C GLU A 48 5.27 -16.90 -11.36
N ARG A 49 4.54 -17.40 -10.38
CA ARG A 49 4.55 -16.90 -9.01
C ARG A 49 5.95 -16.72 -8.43
N ALA A 50 6.80 -17.72 -8.59
CA ALA A 50 8.17 -17.70 -8.08
C ALA A 50 9.02 -16.60 -8.75
N GLN A 51 8.82 -16.39 -10.05
CA GLN A 51 9.50 -15.34 -10.80
C GLN A 51 9.07 -13.95 -10.33
N LEU A 52 7.76 -13.73 -10.14
CA LEU A 52 7.23 -12.45 -9.64
C LEU A 52 7.73 -12.13 -8.22
N ILE A 53 7.83 -13.13 -7.33
CA ILE A 53 8.38 -12.95 -5.99
C ILE A 53 9.85 -12.51 -6.08
N LYS A 54 10.66 -13.21 -6.86
CA LYS A 54 12.08 -12.87 -7.04
C LYS A 54 12.25 -11.50 -7.69
N GLN A 55 11.43 -11.17 -8.67
CA GLN A 55 11.45 -9.85 -9.31
C GLN A 55 11.10 -8.76 -8.33
N PHE A 56 10.04 -8.93 -7.53
CA PHE A 56 9.68 -7.98 -6.47
C PHE A 56 10.86 -7.72 -5.53
N GLN A 57 11.51 -8.78 -5.03
CA GLN A 57 12.67 -8.68 -4.15
C GLN A 57 13.80 -7.88 -4.81
N ASN A 58 14.16 -8.21 -6.04
CA ASN A 58 15.23 -7.53 -6.76
C ASN A 58 14.91 -6.03 -6.97
N MET A 59 13.67 -5.73 -7.36
CA MET A 59 13.25 -4.34 -7.59
C MET A 59 13.19 -3.52 -6.30
N ALA A 60 12.71 -4.11 -5.21
CA ALA A 60 12.70 -3.47 -3.89
C ALA A 60 14.13 -3.21 -3.38
N GLN A 61 15.04 -4.17 -3.53
CA GLN A 61 16.45 -4.00 -3.17
C GLN A 61 17.14 -2.94 -4.03
N ALA A 62 16.83 -2.89 -5.33
CA ALA A 62 17.33 -1.83 -6.22
C ALA A 62 16.84 -0.43 -5.82
N ALA A 63 15.67 -0.34 -5.16
CA ALA A 63 15.14 0.87 -4.57
C ALA A 63 15.63 1.12 -3.12
N ALA A 64 16.76 0.52 -2.74
CA ALA A 64 17.40 0.64 -1.42
C ALA A 64 16.59 0.09 -0.22
N CYS A 65 15.60 -0.79 -0.46
CA CYS A 65 14.93 -1.49 0.62
C CYS A 65 15.80 -2.67 1.11
N THR A 66 15.83 -2.89 2.42
CA THR A 66 16.30 -4.15 2.99
C THR A 66 15.18 -5.17 2.90
N VAL A 67 15.43 -6.30 2.22
CA VAL A 67 14.42 -7.35 2.03
C VAL A 67 14.90 -8.63 2.70
N GLU A 68 14.08 -9.14 3.62
CA GLU A 68 14.29 -10.43 4.28
C GLU A 68 13.11 -11.35 3.99
N THR A 69 13.39 -12.63 3.80
CA THR A 69 12.37 -13.66 3.56
C THR A 69 12.32 -14.61 4.74
N VAL A 70 11.14 -14.76 5.31
CA VAL A 70 10.88 -15.70 6.41
C VAL A 70 9.98 -16.85 5.95
N SER A 71 10.13 -18.01 6.57
CA SER A 71 9.41 -19.23 6.17
C SER A 71 7.91 -19.16 6.44
N ASN A 72 7.50 -18.42 7.48
CA ASN A 72 6.10 -18.26 7.90
C ASN A 72 5.91 -17.00 8.75
N LEU A 73 4.67 -16.67 9.07
CA LEU A 73 4.32 -15.48 9.85
C LEU A 73 4.83 -15.53 11.31
N VAL A 74 4.97 -16.72 11.88
CA VAL A 74 5.46 -16.88 13.27
C VAL A 74 6.92 -16.42 13.40
N ALA A 75 7.69 -16.49 12.31
CA ALA A 75 9.08 -16.04 12.29
C ALA A 75 9.24 -14.52 12.18
N VAL A 76 8.17 -13.76 11.87
CA VAL A 76 8.23 -12.31 11.67
C VAL A 76 8.75 -11.56 12.91
N PRO A 77 8.26 -11.78 14.15
CA PRO A 77 8.76 -11.07 15.32
C PRO A 77 10.26 -11.29 15.56
N ALA A 78 10.75 -12.50 15.31
CA ALA A 78 12.18 -12.82 15.44
C ALA A 78 13.02 -12.09 14.38
N ALA A 79 12.57 -12.06 13.12
CA ALA A 79 13.24 -11.35 12.04
C ALA A 79 13.30 -9.84 12.32
N VAL A 80 12.18 -9.24 12.77
CA VAL A 80 12.15 -7.82 13.17
C VAL A 80 13.13 -7.55 14.29
N SER A 81 13.15 -8.40 15.34
CA SER A 81 14.11 -8.26 16.45
C SER A 81 15.56 -8.32 15.99
N GLN A 82 15.87 -9.22 15.06
CA GLN A 82 17.19 -9.34 14.47
C GLN A 82 17.56 -8.09 13.66
N PHE A 83 16.65 -7.57 12.85
CA PHE A 83 16.82 -6.32 12.09
C PHE A 83 17.13 -5.14 13.02
N LEU A 84 16.37 -4.97 14.10
CA LEU A 84 16.59 -3.89 15.07
C LEU A 84 17.98 -3.99 15.70
N ARG A 85 18.39 -5.19 16.10
CA ARG A 85 19.72 -5.44 16.69
C ARG A 85 20.85 -5.16 15.70
N ALA A 86 20.72 -5.63 14.48
CA ALA A 86 21.74 -5.44 13.44
C ALA A 86 21.94 -3.97 13.07
N ASN A 87 20.92 -3.13 13.25
CA ASN A 87 20.97 -1.71 12.95
C ASN A 87 21.08 -0.81 14.20
N ASN A 88 21.31 -1.38 15.39
CA ASN A 88 21.39 -0.66 16.68
C ASN A 88 20.14 0.20 16.95
N LEU A 89 18.96 -0.29 16.56
CA LEU A 89 17.68 0.39 16.73
C LEU A 89 17.04 0.07 18.08
N PRO A 90 16.19 0.97 18.59
CA PRO A 90 15.43 0.70 19.82
C PRO A 90 14.57 -0.54 19.70
N THR A 91 14.40 -1.27 20.79
CA THR A 91 13.54 -2.45 20.87
C THR A 91 12.04 -2.10 20.99
N ARG A 92 11.70 -0.81 21.06
CA ARG A 92 10.34 -0.32 21.05
C ARG A 92 9.86 -0.15 19.60
N ILE A 93 8.73 -0.80 19.27
CA ILE A 93 8.11 -0.74 17.94
C ILE A 93 6.64 -0.36 18.05
N THR A 94 6.13 0.35 17.04
CA THR A 94 4.71 0.68 16.93
C THR A 94 4.08 -0.14 15.83
N LEU A 95 3.10 -0.96 16.19
CA LEU A 95 2.42 -1.90 15.30
C LEU A 95 1.11 -1.28 14.79
N ALA A 96 0.80 -1.53 13.52
CA ALA A 96 -0.55 -1.28 13.02
C ALA A 96 -1.57 -2.12 13.81
N PRO A 97 -2.75 -1.56 14.15
CA PRO A 97 -3.82 -2.29 14.82
C PRO A 97 -4.56 -3.23 13.86
N ASP A 98 -3.81 -3.90 13.00
CA ASP A 98 -4.28 -4.95 12.12
C ASP A 98 -4.34 -6.28 12.87
N GLU A 99 -5.46 -6.98 12.78
CA GLU A 99 -5.77 -8.14 13.61
C GLU A 99 -4.71 -9.26 13.48
N TRP A 100 -4.30 -9.60 12.25
CA TRP A 100 -3.35 -10.69 12.06
C TRP A 100 -1.92 -10.29 12.43
N LEU A 101 -1.54 -9.02 12.21
CA LEU A 101 -0.20 -8.53 12.53
C LEU A 101 -0.03 -8.38 14.05
N SER A 102 -0.98 -7.73 14.71
CA SER A 102 -0.95 -7.53 16.16
C SER A 102 -1.16 -8.82 16.95
N GLY A 103 -1.80 -9.83 16.34
CA GLY A 103 -2.00 -11.16 16.90
C GLY A 103 -0.78 -12.08 16.83
N LEU A 104 0.33 -11.69 16.19
CA LEU A 104 1.57 -12.44 16.24
C LEU A 104 2.18 -12.37 17.65
N ASP A 105 2.93 -13.40 18.03
CA ASP A 105 3.59 -13.43 19.33
C ASP A 105 4.84 -12.54 19.39
N TRP A 106 4.62 -11.24 19.52
CA TRP A 106 5.67 -10.24 19.68
C TRP A 106 6.39 -10.32 21.03
N ASN A 107 5.79 -10.99 22.01
CA ASN A 107 6.32 -11.12 23.37
C ASN A 107 7.21 -12.35 23.55
N SER A 108 7.21 -13.29 22.59
CA SER A 108 8.11 -14.46 22.63
C SER A 108 9.57 -14.06 22.72
N ASN A 109 9.87 -12.88 22.25
CA ASN A 109 11.18 -12.24 22.39
C ASN A 109 11.07 -11.13 23.45
N ASN A 110 11.35 -11.44 24.71
CA ASN A 110 11.25 -10.52 25.86
C ASN A 110 11.99 -9.16 25.68
N LEU A 111 12.63 -8.97 24.54
CA LEU A 111 13.35 -7.76 24.18
C LEU A 111 12.45 -6.71 23.48
N LEU A 112 11.36 -7.12 22.82
CA LEU A 112 10.51 -6.20 22.08
C LEU A 112 9.45 -5.56 22.99
N LYS A 113 9.35 -4.23 22.93
CA LYS A 113 8.27 -3.47 23.54
C LYS A 113 7.34 -2.98 22.46
N THR A 114 6.10 -3.45 22.46
CA THR A 114 5.12 -3.12 21.43
C THR A 114 4.14 -2.06 21.90
N LYS A 115 3.84 -1.10 21.03
CA LYS A 115 2.73 -0.17 21.09
C LYS A 115 1.83 -0.47 19.90
N ILE A 116 0.53 -0.55 20.08
CA ILE A 116 -0.44 -0.77 18.98
C ILE A 116 -1.21 0.52 18.76
N GLY A 117 -1.29 0.99 17.52
CA GLY A 117 -2.04 2.22 17.17
C GLY A 117 -1.28 3.14 16.22
N SER A 118 -1.65 4.41 16.25
CA SER A 118 -0.99 5.46 15.46
C SER A 118 0.42 5.74 15.96
N ALA A 119 1.31 6.12 15.05
CA ALA A 119 2.63 6.60 15.42
C ALA A 119 2.59 8.07 15.86
N ASP A 120 3.45 8.41 16.81
CA ASP A 120 3.78 9.78 17.20
C ASP A 120 5.28 10.06 16.96
N ILE A 121 5.70 11.30 17.17
CA ILE A 121 7.06 11.75 16.86
C ILE A 121 8.18 11.03 17.66
N ALA A 122 7.83 10.38 18.76
CA ALA A 122 8.79 9.62 19.57
C ALA A 122 8.93 8.16 19.10
N ASP A 123 8.11 7.72 18.15
CA ASP A 123 8.15 6.36 17.63
C ASP A 123 9.15 6.26 16.47
N MET A 124 10.28 5.62 16.69
CA MET A 124 11.35 5.50 15.69
C MET A 124 11.10 4.35 14.69
N VAL A 125 10.39 3.31 15.10
CA VAL A 125 10.18 2.11 14.27
C VAL A 125 8.70 1.75 14.24
N SER A 126 8.17 1.64 13.04
CA SER A 126 6.82 1.10 12.81
C SER A 126 6.85 -0.25 12.10
N VAL A 127 5.83 -1.05 12.33
CA VAL A 127 5.60 -2.31 11.61
C VAL A 127 4.16 -2.32 11.11
N THR A 128 4.00 -2.45 9.79
CA THR A 128 2.67 -2.45 9.15
C THR A 128 2.53 -3.60 8.16
N PRO A 129 1.30 -4.06 7.88
CA PRO A 129 1.07 -4.99 6.80
C PRO A 129 0.96 -4.24 5.47
N ALA A 130 1.42 -4.84 4.39
CA ALA A 130 1.11 -4.36 3.05
C ALA A 130 -0.25 -4.87 2.57
N PHE A 131 -0.94 -4.06 1.76
CA PHE A 131 -2.10 -4.51 1.00
C PHE A 131 -1.67 -5.37 -0.21
N ALA A 132 -0.64 -4.95 -0.92
CA ALA A 132 -0.05 -5.67 -2.05
C ALA A 132 1.41 -5.26 -2.29
N GLY A 133 2.13 -6.10 -3.04
CA GLY A 133 3.42 -5.78 -3.64
C GLY A 133 3.35 -5.90 -5.16
N VAL A 134 3.88 -4.92 -5.90
CA VAL A 134 3.92 -4.90 -7.37
C VAL A 134 5.29 -5.35 -7.84
N ALA A 135 5.36 -6.53 -8.47
CA ALA A 135 6.63 -7.13 -8.89
C ALA A 135 7.33 -6.32 -9.99
N GLU A 136 6.56 -5.69 -10.86
CA GLU A 136 7.07 -4.87 -11.96
C GLU A 136 8.04 -3.77 -11.49
N THR A 137 7.80 -3.19 -10.33
CA THR A 137 8.51 -2.01 -9.84
C THR A 137 9.06 -2.15 -8.42
N GLY A 138 8.76 -3.24 -7.72
CA GLY A 138 9.10 -3.39 -6.29
C GLY A 138 8.25 -2.50 -5.37
N THR A 139 7.13 -1.98 -5.86
CA THR A 139 6.30 -1.05 -5.09
C THR A 139 5.47 -1.77 -4.04
N LEU A 140 5.53 -1.29 -2.80
CA LEU A 140 4.62 -1.67 -1.73
C LEU A 140 3.36 -0.81 -1.78
N VAL A 141 2.21 -1.43 -1.68
CA VAL A 141 0.91 -0.75 -1.61
C VAL A 141 0.38 -0.89 -0.19
N ALA A 142 0.22 0.23 0.48
CA ALA A 142 -0.42 0.31 1.79
C ALA A 142 -1.87 0.80 1.63
N SER A 143 -2.72 0.41 2.56
CA SER A 143 -4.06 0.97 2.71
C SER A 143 -4.10 1.91 3.92
N SER A 144 -5.01 2.87 3.92
CA SER A 144 -5.27 3.72 5.08
C SER A 144 -6.63 3.39 5.69
N GLY A 145 -6.74 3.55 7.00
CA GLY A 145 -7.97 3.25 7.75
C GLY A 145 -7.70 3.11 9.24
N SER A 146 -8.74 2.76 10.01
CA SER A 146 -8.62 2.57 11.47
C SER A 146 -7.61 1.47 11.84
N ALA A 147 -7.54 0.40 11.06
CA ALA A 147 -6.56 -0.68 11.25
C ALA A 147 -5.17 -0.35 10.65
N HIS A 148 -5.07 0.70 9.85
CA HIS A 148 -3.84 1.07 9.13
C HIS A 148 -3.65 2.60 9.19
N PRO A 149 -3.31 3.17 10.36
CA PRO A 149 -3.05 4.59 10.50
C PRO A 149 -1.91 5.05 9.61
N THR A 150 -2.16 6.07 8.78
CA THR A 150 -1.19 6.59 7.81
C THR A 150 0.09 7.13 8.48
N THR A 151 -0.01 7.59 9.72
CA THR A 151 1.15 8.06 10.49
C THR A 151 2.24 7.01 10.65
N LEU A 152 1.88 5.71 10.68
CA LEU A 152 2.84 4.61 10.74
C LEU A 152 3.74 4.52 9.51
N ASN A 153 3.29 5.04 8.36
CA ASN A 153 4.04 4.97 7.11
C ASN A 153 5.03 6.14 6.93
N PHE A 154 4.84 7.26 7.67
CA PHE A 154 5.54 8.50 7.39
C PHE A 154 6.22 9.16 8.59
N VAL A 155 5.81 8.84 9.82
CA VAL A 155 6.35 9.50 11.02
C VAL A 155 7.61 8.79 11.53
N PRO A 156 7.66 7.44 11.67
CA PRO A 156 8.85 6.76 12.12
C PRO A 156 9.99 6.80 11.11
N ASP A 157 11.23 6.87 11.60
CA ASP A 157 12.44 6.86 10.76
C ASP A 157 12.62 5.52 10.03
N TYR A 158 12.14 4.44 10.63
CA TYR A 158 12.21 3.07 10.09
C TYR A 158 10.82 2.48 9.96
N HIS A 159 10.47 2.11 8.73
CA HIS A 159 9.20 1.48 8.43
C HIS A 159 9.43 0.04 7.97
N VAL A 160 9.06 -0.92 8.81
CA VAL A 160 9.09 -2.35 8.48
C VAL A 160 7.73 -2.75 7.91
N VAL A 161 7.74 -3.27 6.70
CA VAL A 161 6.50 -3.70 6.03
C VAL A 161 6.46 -5.21 5.90
N VAL A 162 5.42 -5.83 6.44
CA VAL A 162 5.21 -7.28 6.31
C VAL A 162 4.32 -7.56 5.10
N LEU A 163 4.91 -8.22 4.11
CA LEU A 163 4.24 -8.59 2.86
C LEU A 163 4.18 -10.12 2.73
N ARG A 164 2.98 -10.65 2.63
CA ARG A 164 2.81 -12.08 2.30
C ARG A 164 3.09 -12.31 0.82
N HIS A 165 3.79 -13.37 0.47
CA HIS A 165 4.07 -13.67 -0.93
C HIS A 165 2.78 -13.84 -1.77
N THR A 166 1.63 -14.22 -1.15
CA THR A 166 0.33 -14.27 -1.82
C THR A 166 -0.23 -12.90 -2.21
N GLN A 167 0.30 -11.81 -1.62
CA GLN A 167 -0.09 -10.44 -1.92
C GLN A 167 0.73 -9.82 -3.05
N ILE A 168 1.82 -10.47 -3.47
CA ILE A 168 2.61 -10.02 -4.63
C ILE A 168 1.81 -10.24 -5.91
N VAL A 169 1.75 -9.21 -6.75
CA VAL A 169 1.13 -9.22 -8.08
C VAL A 169 2.12 -8.73 -9.12
N GLY A 170 1.85 -9.00 -10.38
CA GLY A 170 2.73 -8.57 -11.47
C GLY A 170 2.65 -7.07 -11.72
N SER A 171 1.44 -6.52 -11.81
CA SER A 171 1.18 -5.17 -12.30
C SER A 171 0.31 -4.34 -11.37
N TYR A 172 0.32 -3.01 -11.58
CA TYR A 172 -0.61 -2.09 -10.91
C TYR A 172 -2.08 -2.37 -11.25
N GLU A 173 -2.37 -2.85 -12.47
CA GLU A 173 -3.74 -3.18 -12.88
C GLU A 173 -4.37 -4.26 -11.98
N GLU A 174 -3.57 -5.25 -11.57
CA GLU A 174 -4.02 -6.26 -10.62
C GLU A 174 -4.29 -5.67 -9.23
N VAL A 175 -3.48 -4.71 -8.78
CA VAL A 175 -3.72 -3.99 -7.53
C VAL A 175 -5.03 -3.23 -7.58
N TRP A 176 -5.27 -2.46 -8.64
CA TRP A 176 -6.52 -1.73 -8.81
C TRP A 176 -7.73 -2.64 -8.84
N ALA A 177 -7.63 -3.79 -9.50
CA ALA A 177 -8.69 -4.79 -9.50
C ALA A 177 -8.97 -5.33 -8.08
N ARG A 178 -7.92 -5.61 -7.29
CA ARG A 178 -8.05 -6.04 -5.89
C ARG A 178 -8.68 -4.96 -5.02
N LEU A 179 -8.26 -3.70 -5.15
CA LEU A 179 -8.80 -2.57 -4.41
C LEU A 179 -10.30 -2.37 -4.71
N ARG A 180 -10.69 -2.38 -5.98
CA ARG A 180 -12.10 -2.28 -6.37
C ARG A 180 -12.95 -3.42 -5.80
N LYS A 181 -12.41 -4.65 -5.78
CA LYS A 181 -13.09 -5.79 -5.18
C LYS A 181 -13.25 -5.63 -3.67
N ALA A 182 -12.21 -5.16 -2.99
CA ALA A 182 -12.24 -4.92 -1.55
C ALA A 182 -13.24 -3.82 -1.17
N ASN A 183 -13.31 -2.72 -1.94
CA ASN A 183 -14.29 -1.64 -1.73
C ASN A 183 -15.75 -2.11 -1.88
N LYS A 184 -16.03 -2.93 -2.91
CA LYS A 184 -17.37 -3.50 -3.10
C LYS A 184 -17.81 -4.40 -1.94
N GLN A 185 -16.87 -4.96 -1.19
CA GLN A 185 -17.12 -5.78 0.00
C GLN A 185 -17.22 -4.96 1.29
N GLY A 186 -17.30 -3.62 1.21
CA GLY A 186 -17.45 -2.74 2.37
C GLY A 186 -16.19 -2.61 3.25
N ARG A 187 -15.02 -2.98 2.75
CA ARG A 187 -13.75 -2.84 3.46
C ARG A 187 -13.13 -1.44 3.33
N GLY A 188 -13.96 -0.41 3.26
CA GLY A 188 -13.64 0.99 3.52
C GLY A 188 -12.26 1.51 3.09
N PHE A 189 -11.87 1.31 1.81
CA PHE A 189 -10.74 2.06 1.28
C PHE A 189 -11.25 3.36 0.69
N THR A 190 -10.90 4.47 1.29
CA THR A 190 -11.01 5.78 0.65
C THR A 190 -9.82 5.91 -0.28
N VAL A 191 -10.05 5.86 -1.57
CA VAL A 191 -9.06 6.33 -2.55
C VAL A 191 -9.24 7.84 -2.59
N PRO A 192 -8.21 8.64 -2.28
CA PRO A 192 -8.29 10.09 -2.37
C PRO A 192 -8.57 10.57 -3.80
#